data_6941f8e72cb825cb504bad15841c33ca
#
_entry.id   6941f8e72cb825cb504bad15841c33ca
#
_cell.length_a   1.000
_cell.length_b   1.000
_cell.length_c   1.000
_cell.angle_alpha   90.00
_cell.angle_beta   90.00
_cell.angle_gamma   90.00
#
_symmetry.space_group_name_H-M   'P 1'
#
loop_
_entity.id
_entity.type
_entity.pdbx_description
1 polymer ?
#
loop_
_entity_poly.entity_id
_entity_poly.type
_entity_poly.pdbx_seq_one_letter_code
_entity_poly.pdbx_strand_id
1 'polypeptide(L)'
;SQIKEWFKTVNIAGVPLNSQELLNAVYSGPFVTKAKEEFSNSQNANIQKWSAYVSGSANRQEFLECALDWVSKGNIGDYMSKRRKDKNITELKKYFNNVIDWVSGVFTDVESEMRGLEWGRLYEEYHKKAYNPTKISTEVHKLYGDPYIKNRKGIFEYILGGSIDMKLLDVRIFDEATKRAVYAKQTSEAETKEKS
;
A
#
# COMPACT_ATOMS: atom_id res chain seq x y z
N SER A 1 25.67 -18.47 -0.33
CA SER A 1 24.82 -19.54 -0.87
C SER A 1 24.93 -19.57 -2.38
N GLN A 2 24.77 -20.71 -3.00
CA GLN A 2 24.85 -20.91 -4.48
C GLN A 2 23.91 -19.97 -5.26
N ILE A 3 22.77 -19.60 -4.68
CA ILE A 3 21.80 -18.64 -5.27
C ILE A 3 22.41 -17.22 -5.39
N LYS A 4 23.18 -16.77 -4.38
CA LYS A 4 23.85 -15.45 -4.44
C LYS A 4 24.99 -15.43 -5.48
N GLU A 5 25.69 -16.53 -5.67
CA GLU A 5 26.74 -16.67 -6.67
C GLU A 5 26.17 -16.71 -8.08
N TRP A 6 25.11 -17.49 -8.31
CA TRP A 6 24.38 -17.52 -9.56
C TRP A 6 23.82 -16.13 -9.92
N PHE A 7 23.28 -15.41 -8.94
CA PHE A 7 22.78 -14.04 -9.09
C PHE A 7 23.85 -13.06 -9.59
N LYS A 8 25.07 -13.13 -9.03
CA LYS A 8 26.20 -12.32 -9.50
C LYS A 8 26.56 -12.62 -10.96
N THR A 9 26.48 -13.89 -11.36
CA THR A 9 26.81 -14.35 -12.72
C THR A 9 25.79 -13.86 -13.76
N VAL A 10 24.51 -13.84 -13.43
CA VAL A 10 23.45 -13.37 -14.32
C VAL A 10 23.48 -11.84 -14.49
N ASN A 11 23.95 -11.10 -13.49
CA ASN A 11 24.04 -9.64 -13.54
C ASN A 11 25.21 -9.09 -14.37
N ILE A 12 26.09 -9.92 -14.92
CA ILE A 12 27.25 -9.49 -15.72
C ILE A 12 26.83 -8.89 -17.08
N ALA A 13 25.61 -9.15 -17.56
CA ALA A 13 25.20 -8.83 -18.93
C ALA A 13 24.14 -7.70 -19.08
N GLY A 14 23.75 -6.97 -18.02
CA GLY A 14 22.73 -5.95 -18.23
C GLY A 14 21.97 -5.49 -16.98
N VAL A 15 20.68 -5.24 -17.12
CA VAL A 15 19.80 -4.78 -16.04
C VAL A 15 19.70 -5.83 -14.93
N PRO A 16 19.99 -5.48 -13.65
CA PRO A 16 19.89 -6.43 -12.54
C PRO A 16 18.48 -6.97 -12.40
N LEU A 17 18.36 -8.29 -12.16
CA LEU A 17 17.09 -8.89 -11.77
C LEU A 17 16.66 -8.38 -10.39
N ASN A 18 15.38 -8.08 -10.24
CA ASN A 18 14.82 -7.79 -8.92
C ASN A 18 14.55 -9.10 -8.13
N SER A 19 14.18 -8.95 -6.86
CA SER A 19 13.94 -10.08 -5.95
C SER A 19 12.90 -11.05 -6.50
N GLN A 20 11.82 -10.56 -7.08
CA GLN A 20 10.74 -11.39 -7.60
C GLN A 20 11.14 -12.10 -8.90
N GLU A 21 11.88 -11.44 -9.77
CA GLU A 21 12.41 -12.08 -10.99
C GLU A 21 13.32 -13.26 -10.66
N LEU A 22 14.12 -13.11 -9.60
CA LEU A 22 14.95 -14.21 -9.08
C LEU A 22 14.11 -15.36 -8.53
N LEU A 23 13.11 -15.08 -7.70
CA LEU A 23 12.22 -16.09 -7.15
C LEU A 23 11.45 -16.83 -8.25
N ASN A 24 11.03 -16.12 -9.31
CA ASN A 24 10.39 -16.72 -10.48
C ASN A 24 11.30 -17.72 -11.21
N ALA A 25 12.60 -17.46 -11.27
CA ALA A 25 13.57 -18.39 -11.85
C ALA A 25 13.80 -19.61 -10.95
N VAL A 26 13.98 -19.39 -9.64
CA VAL A 26 14.21 -20.46 -8.65
C VAL A 26 13.02 -21.42 -8.55
N TYR A 27 11.82 -20.89 -8.52
CA TYR A 27 10.58 -21.66 -8.39
C TYR A 27 9.83 -21.84 -9.71
N SER A 28 10.55 -21.79 -10.85
CA SER A 28 9.94 -21.95 -12.17
C SER A 28 9.06 -23.19 -12.26
N GLY A 29 7.88 -23.05 -12.87
CA GLY A 29 6.89 -24.11 -12.99
C GLY A 29 5.53 -23.60 -13.44
N PRO A 30 4.51 -24.49 -13.57
CA PRO A 30 3.18 -24.10 -14.04
C PRO A 30 2.54 -22.95 -13.24
N PHE A 31 2.72 -22.95 -11.92
CA PHE A 31 2.20 -21.90 -11.05
C PHE A 31 2.76 -20.54 -11.43
N VAL A 32 4.09 -20.40 -11.49
CA VAL A 32 4.74 -19.12 -11.82
C VAL A 32 4.36 -18.65 -13.23
N THR A 33 4.26 -19.57 -14.19
CA THR A 33 3.83 -19.22 -15.55
C THR A 33 2.45 -18.58 -15.53
N LYS A 34 1.48 -19.21 -14.86
CA LYS A 34 0.12 -18.67 -14.75
C LYS A 34 0.04 -17.37 -13.94
N ALA A 35 0.83 -17.27 -12.88
CA ALA A 35 0.88 -16.05 -12.07
C ALA A 35 1.43 -14.87 -12.87
N LYS A 36 2.45 -15.07 -13.70
CA LYS A 36 2.98 -14.05 -14.61
C LYS A 36 1.97 -13.65 -15.70
N GLU A 37 1.25 -14.60 -16.29
CA GLU A 37 0.20 -14.31 -17.27
C GLU A 37 -0.86 -13.35 -16.69
N GLU A 38 -1.20 -13.47 -15.42
CA GLU A 38 -2.19 -12.61 -14.74
C GLU A 38 -1.59 -11.28 -14.29
N PHE A 39 -0.52 -11.31 -13.50
CA PHE A 39 -0.03 -10.16 -12.74
C PHE A 39 1.09 -9.38 -13.43
N SER A 40 1.77 -9.98 -14.42
CA SER A 40 2.89 -9.32 -15.13
C SER A 40 2.52 -8.91 -16.55
N ASN A 41 1.24 -8.99 -16.89
CA ASN A 41 0.73 -8.59 -18.19
C ASN A 41 0.23 -7.13 -18.13
N SER A 42 0.98 -6.20 -18.70
CA SER A 42 0.62 -4.78 -18.76
C SER A 42 -0.68 -4.47 -19.52
N GLN A 43 -1.19 -5.44 -20.30
CA GLN A 43 -2.46 -5.33 -21.03
C GLN A 43 -3.66 -5.88 -20.23
N ASN A 44 -3.44 -6.35 -19.00
CA ASN A 44 -4.54 -6.80 -18.16
C ASN A 44 -5.47 -5.63 -17.85
N ALA A 45 -6.76 -5.79 -18.11
CA ALA A 45 -7.78 -4.76 -17.91
C ALA A 45 -7.87 -4.25 -16.45
N ASN A 46 -7.41 -5.05 -15.49
CA ASN A 46 -7.43 -4.68 -14.07
C ASN A 46 -6.23 -3.83 -13.64
N ILE A 47 -5.20 -3.67 -14.47
CA ILE A 47 -3.97 -2.94 -14.10
C ILE A 47 -4.27 -1.53 -13.64
N GLN A 48 -5.18 -0.82 -14.30
CA GLN A 48 -5.55 0.54 -13.91
C GLN A 48 -6.12 0.58 -12.49
N LYS A 49 -7.04 -0.34 -12.17
CA LYS A 49 -7.62 -0.46 -10.82
C LYS A 49 -6.54 -0.82 -9.78
N TRP A 50 -5.69 -1.79 -10.10
CA TRP A 50 -4.64 -2.24 -9.19
C TRP A 50 -3.59 -1.16 -8.93
N SER A 51 -3.24 -0.35 -9.92
CA SER A 51 -2.24 0.73 -9.82
C SER A 51 -2.63 1.85 -8.85
N ALA A 52 -3.90 1.94 -8.46
CA ALA A 52 -4.34 2.85 -7.43
C ALA A 52 -3.81 2.45 -6.04
N TYR A 53 -3.57 1.16 -5.82
CA TYR A 53 -3.22 0.60 -4.51
C TYR A 53 -1.82 -0.02 -4.48
N VAL A 54 -1.35 -0.55 -5.60
CA VAL A 54 -0.05 -1.22 -5.73
C VAL A 54 0.94 -0.30 -6.43
N SER A 55 2.13 -0.16 -5.85
CA SER A 55 3.23 0.57 -6.48
C SER A 55 4.00 -0.33 -7.45
N GLY A 56 4.71 0.31 -8.39
CA GLY A 56 5.59 -0.38 -9.33
C GLY A 56 4.95 -0.63 -10.69
N SER A 57 5.49 -1.59 -11.43
CA SER A 57 5.15 -1.93 -12.81
C SER A 57 4.91 -3.43 -12.97
N ALA A 58 3.86 -3.80 -13.73
CA ALA A 58 3.57 -5.19 -14.06
C ALA A 58 4.75 -5.85 -14.79
N ASN A 59 5.39 -5.14 -15.72
CA ASN A 59 6.53 -5.66 -16.50
C ASN A 59 7.74 -6.00 -15.63
N ARG A 60 7.91 -5.33 -14.49
CA ARG A 60 8.97 -5.61 -13.50
C ARG A 60 8.55 -6.60 -12.42
N GLN A 61 7.45 -7.31 -12.61
CA GLN A 61 6.92 -8.32 -11.69
C GLN A 61 6.44 -7.79 -10.33
N GLU A 62 6.37 -6.47 -10.13
CA GLU A 62 6.08 -5.86 -8.83
C GLU A 62 4.63 -6.09 -8.39
N PHE A 63 3.68 -6.17 -9.34
CA PHE A 63 2.31 -6.59 -9.03
C PHE A 63 2.24 -8.06 -8.59
N LEU A 64 3.03 -8.93 -9.23
CA LEU A 64 3.14 -10.33 -8.84
C LEU A 64 3.77 -10.46 -7.46
N GLU A 65 4.85 -9.72 -7.20
CA GLU A 65 5.51 -9.69 -5.89
C GLU A 65 4.52 -9.28 -4.80
N CYS A 66 3.79 -8.20 -5.02
CA CYS A 66 2.77 -7.71 -4.09
C CYS A 66 1.67 -8.75 -3.82
N ALA A 67 1.15 -9.39 -4.87
CA ALA A 67 0.11 -10.41 -4.72
C ALA A 67 0.62 -11.64 -3.92
N LEU A 68 1.84 -12.06 -4.18
CA LEU A 68 2.49 -13.16 -3.46
C LEU A 68 2.80 -12.79 -2.01
N ASP A 69 3.29 -11.58 -1.78
CA ASP A 69 3.56 -11.05 -0.44
C ASP A 69 2.29 -11.07 0.43
N TRP A 70 1.21 -10.53 -0.10
CA TRP A 70 -0.06 -10.46 0.63
C TRP A 70 -0.62 -11.84 0.97
N VAL A 71 -0.71 -12.75 -0.01
CA VAL A 71 -1.29 -14.10 0.23
C VAL A 71 -0.41 -14.95 1.14
N SER A 72 0.91 -14.76 1.08
CA SER A 72 1.88 -15.51 1.87
C SER A 72 2.21 -14.88 3.22
N LYS A 73 1.68 -13.66 3.50
CA LYS A 73 1.99 -12.87 4.69
C LYS A 73 3.50 -12.67 4.86
N GLY A 74 4.17 -12.29 3.76
CA GLY A 74 5.60 -12.01 3.70
C GLY A 74 6.49 -13.23 3.42
N ASN A 75 5.93 -14.45 3.34
CA ASN A 75 6.73 -15.66 3.13
C ASN A 75 6.61 -16.19 1.68
N ILE A 76 6.98 -15.33 0.72
CA ILE A 76 6.84 -15.59 -0.72
C ILE A 76 7.55 -16.88 -1.15
N GLY A 77 8.80 -17.09 -0.70
CA GLY A 77 9.61 -18.24 -1.11
C GLY A 77 8.98 -19.58 -0.71
N ASP A 78 8.47 -19.69 0.51
CA ASP A 78 7.81 -20.89 1.00
C ASP A 78 6.49 -21.15 0.26
N TYR A 79 5.70 -20.08 0.03
CA TYR A 79 4.46 -20.17 -0.73
C TYR A 79 4.68 -20.65 -2.16
N MET A 80 5.64 -20.07 -2.88
CA MET A 80 6.00 -20.46 -4.25
C MET A 80 6.56 -21.88 -4.32
N SER A 81 7.40 -22.28 -3.35
CA SER A 81 7.96 -23.63 -3.25
C SER A 81 6.87 -24.68 -3.16
N LYS A 82 5.91 -24.50 -2.26
CA LYS A 82 4.79 -25.43 -2.03
C LYS A 82 3.87 -25.55 -3.25
N ARG A 83 3.67 -24.45 -3.97
CA ARG A 83 2.74 -24.38 -5.11
C ARG A 83 3.39 -24.55 -6.47
N ARG A 84 4.68 -24.79 -6.52
CA ARG A 84 5.47 -24.82 -7.76
C ARG A 84 4.82 -25.65 -8.89
N LYS A 85 4.18 -26.76 -8.54
CA LYS A 85 3.55 -27.71 -9.48
C LYS A 85 2.06 -27.45 -9.73
N ASP A 86 1.45 -26.48 -9.05
CA ASP A 86 0.04 -26.16 -9.21
C ASP A 86 -0.22 -25.60 -10.61
N LYS A 87 -1.31 -26.06 -11.22
CA LYS A 87 -1.70 -25.66 -12.58
C LYS A 87 -2.65 -24.44 -12.60
N ASN A 88 -3.01 -23.91 -11.45
CA ASN A 88 -3.87 -22.76 -11.32
C ASN A 88 -3.37 -21.80 -10.22
N ILE A 89 -3.88 -20.59 -10.26
CA ILE A 89 -3.57 -19.50 -9.31
C ILE A 89 -4.83 -18.98 -8.63
N THR A 90 -5.87 -19.78 -8.54
CA THR A 90 -7.20 -19.35 -8.08
C THR A 90 -7.15 -18.73 -6.69
N GLU A 91 -6.42 -19.31 -5.76
CA GLU A 91 -6.26 -18.80 -4.41
C GLU A 91 -5.55 -17.43 -4.40
N LEU A 92 -4.41 -17.34 -5.10
CA LEU A 92 -3.64 -16.09 -5.22
C LEU A 92 -4.51 -14.97 -5.80
N LYS A 93 -5.17 -15.24 -6.93
CA LYS A 93 -6.03 -14.27 -7.60
C LYS A 93 -7.22 -13.85 -6.74
N LYS A 94 -7.88 -14.81 -6.10
CA LYS A 94 -9.03 -14.53 -5.21
C LYS A 94 -8.61 -13.69 -4.01
N TYR A 95 -7.50 -14.05 -3.37
CA TYR A 95 -7.01 -13.29 -2.21
C TYR A 95 -6.68 -11.85 -2.59
N PHE A 96 -5.89 -11.66 -3.64
CA PHE A 96 -5.51 -10.34 -4.12
C PHE A 96 -6.73 -9.47 -4.47
N ASN A 97 -7.69 -10.03 -5.23
CA ASN A 97 -8.91 -9.31 -5.57
C ASN A 97 -9.75 -8.96 -4.33
N ASN A 98 -9.84 -9.87 -3.35
CA ASN A 98 -10.55 -9.58 -2.11
C ASN A 98 -9.94 -8.38 -1.37
N VAL A 99 -8.61 -8.25 -1.33
CA VAL A 99 -7.94 -7.09 -0.74
C VAL A 99 -8.28 -5.82 -1.51
N ILE A 100 -8.17 -5.84 -2.85
CA ILE A 100 -8.46 -4.68 -3.70
C ILE A 100 -9.94 -4.26 -3.61
N ASP A 101 -10.84 -5.22 -3.64
CA ASP A 101 -12.30 -4.96 -3.57
C ASP A 101 -12.68 -4.41 -2.20
N TRP A 102 -12.10 -4.95 -1.13
CA TRP A 102 -12.31 -4.44 0.21
C TRP A 102 -11.82 -3.00 0.35
N VAL A 103 -10.59 -2.68 -0.03
CA VAL A 103 -10.07 -1.33 0.13
C VAL A 103 -10.83 -0.33 -0.70
N SER A 104 -11.20 -0.69 -1.95
CA SER A 104 -12.01 0.18 -2.83
C SER A 104 -13.45 0.35 -2.35
N GLY A 105 -13.98 -0.61 -1.60
CA GLY A 105 -15.30 -0.52 -0.97
C GLY A 105 -15.30 0.31 0.32
N VAL A 106 -14.20 0.35 1.04
CA VAL A 106 -14.05 1.15 2.27
C VAL A 106 -13.71 2.61 1.93
N PHE A 107 -12.76 2.82 1.03
CA PHE A 107 -12.31 4.15 0.59
C PHE A 107 -12.79 4.39 -0.84
N THR A 108 -13.87 5.13 -0.98
CA THR A 108 -14.47 5.43 -2.31
C THR A 108 -13.69 6.46 -3.09
N ASP A 109 -12.98 7.34 -2.42
CA ASP A 109 -12.11 8.34 -3.03
C ASP A 109 -10.67 7.81 -3.02
N VAL A 110 -10.06 7.73 -4.21
CA VAL A 110 -8.71 7.23 -4.37
C VAL A 110 -7.72 8.38 -4.21
N GLU A 111 -6.87 8.27 -3.20
CA GLU A 111 -5.79 9.21 -2.94
C GLU A 111 -4.43 8.64 -3.37
N SER A 112 -3.52 9.52 -3.77
CA SER A 112 -2.18 9.12 -4.26
C SER A 112 -1.37 8.35 -3.22
N GLU A 113 -1.56 8.66 -1.95
CA GLU A 113 -0.89 8.05 -0.80
C GLU A 113 -1.34 6.62 -0.51
N MET A 114 -2.47 6.19 -1.08
CA MET A 114 -2.94 4.80 -0.97
C MET A 114 -2.03 3.84 -1.73
N ARG A 115 -1.31 4.35 -2.73
CA ARG A 115 -0.45 3.55 -3.56
C ARG A 115 0.77 3.03 -2.79
N GLY A 116 0.89 1.71 -2.73
CA GLY A 116 2.02 1.03 -2.09
C GLY A 116 1.92 0.94 -0.57
N LEU A 117 0.74 1.10 0.00
CA LEU A 117 0.49 0.73 1.39
C LEU A 117 0.44 -0.80 1.55
N GLU A 118 0.65 -1.25 2.77
CA GLU A 118 0.61 -2.67 3.12
C GLU A 118 -0.84 -3.20 3.21
N TRP A 119 -1.59 -3.09 2.09
CA TRP A 119 -3.02 -3.42 2.09
C TRP A 119 -3.32 -4.86 2.47
N GLY A 120 -2.43 -5.80 2.17
CA GLY A 120 -2.57 -7.20 2.62
C GLY A 120 -2.58 -7.30 4.14
N ARG A 121 -1.66 -6.62 4.83
CA ARG A 121 -1.62 -6.58 6.31
C ARG A 121 -2.86 -5.90 6.87
N LEU A 122 -3.21 -4.73 6.34
CA LEU A 122 -4.41 -3.99 6.78
C LEU A 122 -5.69 -4.79 6.54
N TYR A 123 -5.77 -5.54 5.44
CA TYR A 123 -6.88 -6.44 5.18
C TYR A 123 -6.99 -7.53 6.26
N GLU A 124 -5.89 -8.22 6.57
CA GLU A 124 -5.90 -9.25 7.61
C GLU A 124 -6.39 -8.73 8.96
N GLU A 125 -6.03 -7.49 9.30
CA GLU A 125 -6.36 -6.89 10.58
C GLU A 125 -7.78 -6.31 10.65
N TYR A 126 -8.24 -5.68 9.55
CA TYR A 126 -9.39 -4.80 9.60
C TYR A 126 -10.59 -5.23 8.73
N HIS A 127 -10.47 -6.20 7.81
CA HIS A 127 -11.56 -6.52 6.86
C HIS A 127 -12.85 -7.04 7.51
N LYS A 128 -12.79 -7.53 8.74
CA LYS A 128 -13.96 -8.03 9.47
C LYS A 128 -14.79 -6.93 10.15
N LYS A 129 -14.27 -5.71 10.20
CA LYS A 129 -14.98 -4.57 10.75
C LYS A 129 -15.97 -4.00 9.73
N ALA A 130 -17.10 -3.50 10.21
CA ALA A 130 -18.04 -2.77 9.36
C ALA A 130 -17.62 -1.31 9.22
N TYR A 131 -17.63 -0.80 8.00
CA TYR A 131 -17.29 0.58 7.68
C TYR A 131 -18.43 1.28 6.96
N ASN A 132 -18.59 2.59 7.19
CA ASN A 132 -19.49 3.43 6.41
C ASN A 132 -18.65 4.29 5.44
N PRO A 133 -18.65 3.99 4.14
CA PRO A 133 -17.79 4.67 3.17
C PRO A 133 -17.98 6.21 3.15
N THR A 134 -19.22 6.69 3.29
CA THR A 134 -19.52 8.13 3.30
C THR A 134 -18.88 8.83 4.51
N LYS A 135 -18.95 8.23 5.69
CA LYS A 135 -18.28 8.79 6.89
C LYS A 135 -16.78 8.75 6.75
N ILE A 136 -16.23 7.67 6.18
CA ILE A 136 -14.78 7.53 5.93
C ILE A 136 -14.30 8.60 4.95
N SER A 137 -14.99 8.80 3.82
CA SER A 137 -14.65 9.86 2.86
C SER A 137 -14.61 11.24 3.52
N THR A 138 -15.62 11.56 4.33
CA THR A 138 -15.66 12.83 5.08
C THR A 138 -14.47 12.96 6.03
N GLU A 139 -14.10 11.87 6.72
CA GLU A 139 -12.98 11.88 7.67
C GLU A 139 -11.63 11.98 6.95
N VAL A 140 -11.45 11.27 5.83
CA VAL A 140 -10.27 11.40 4.96
C VAL A 140 -10.08 12.85 4.54
N HIS A 141 -11.11 13.49 3.95
CA HIS A 141 -11.03 14.87 3.50
C HIS A 141 -10.69 15.83 4.64
N LYS A 142 -11.28 15.64 5.84
CA LYS A 142 -10.97 16.44 7.03
C LYS A 142 -9.49 16.31 7.42
N LEU A 143 -8.96 15.10 7.47
CA LEU A 143 -7.57 14.86 7.85
C LEU A 143 -6.58 15.33 6.78
N TYR A 144 -6.93 15.25 5.50
CA TYR A 144 -6.13 15.81 4.40
C TYR A 144 -6.05 17.34 4.44
N GLY A 145 -7.11 18.00 4.89
CA GLY A 145 -7.17 19.45 5.08
C GLY A 145 -6.43 19.94 6.32
N ASP A 146 -6.01 19.06 7.22
CA ASP A 146 -5.32 19.44 8.44
C ASP A 146 -3.81 19.67 8.17
N PRO A 147 -3.31 20.91 8.28
CA PRO A 147 -1.91 21.25 7.99
C PRO A 147 -0.92 20.68 9.02
N TYR A 148 -1.41 20.17 10.14
CA TYR A 148 -0.57 19.61 11.20
C TYR A 148 -0.25 18.12 10.99
N ILE A 149 -0.97 17.42 10.12
CA ILE A 149 -0.71 16.02 9.78
C ILE A 149 0.44 15.94 8.79
N LYS A 150 1.54 15.31 9.19
CA LYS A 150 2.72 15.11 8.35
C LYS A 150 2.68 13.80 7.58
N ASN A 151 2.16 12.74 8.19
CA ASN A 151 2.09 11.42 7.58
C ASN A 151 0.69 11.15 7.01
N ARG A 152 0.46 11.56 5.77
CA ARG A 152 -0.81 11.31 5.07
C ARG A 152 -1.05 9.83 4.78
N LYS A 153 0.00 9.04 4.60
CA LYS A 153 -0.12 7.58 4.44
C LYS A 153 -0.71 6.91 5.68
N GLY A 154 -0.42 7.43 6.85
CA GLY A 154 -0.95 6.91 8.11
C GLY A 154 -2.44 7.17 8.33
N ILE A 155 -3.06 8.10 7.58
CA ILE A 155 -4.48 8.43 7.68
C ILE A 155 -5.35 7.18 7.46
N PHE A 156 -5.00 6.36 6.49
CA PHE A 156 -5.80 5.18 6.13
C PHE A 156 -5.82 4.14 7.26
N GLU A 157 -4.66 3.80 7.81
CA GLU A 157 -4.58 2.88 8.94
C GLU A 157 -5.20 3.48 10.21
N TYR A 158 -5.00 4.77 10.46
CA TYR A 158 -5.64 5.49 11.56
C TYR A 158 -7.17 5.35 11.53
N ILE A 159 -7.79 5.60 10.39
CA ILE A 159 -9.24 5.47 10.21
C ILE A 159 -9.70 4.01 10.37
N LEU A 160 -8.99 3.06 9.75
CA LEU A 160 -9.28 1.63 9.87
C LEU A 160 -9.18 1.14 11.33
N GLY A 161 -8.25 1.70 12.08
CA GLY A 161 -8.08 1.45 13.51
C GLY A 161 -9.16 2.05 14.41
N GLY A 162 -10.08 2.85 13.86
CA GLY A 162 -11.13 3.54 14.60
C GLY A 162 -10.74 4.91 15.11
N SER A 163 -9.78 5.55 14.45
CA SER A 163 -9.32 6.93 14.72
C SER A 163 -8.74 7.11 16.14
N ILE A 164 -8.00 6.11 16.62
CA ILE A 164 -7.47 6.08 17.99
C ILE A 164 -5.97 6.41 18.03
N ASP A 165 -5.15 5.77 17.19
CA ASP A 165 -3.69 5.89 17.27
C ASP A 165 -3.16 7.12 16.50
N MET A 166 -3.10 8.26 17.19
CA MET A 166 -2.57 9.51 16.65
C MET A 166 -1.12 9.45 16.20
N LYS A 167 -0.33 8.45 16.63
CA LYS A 167 1.07 8.31 16.19
C LYS A 167 1.17 8.02 14.70
N LEU A 168 0.17 7.36 14.13
CA LEU A 168 0.10 7.07 12.69
C LEU A 168 0.07 8.35 11.84
N LEU A 169 -0.42 9.46 12.37
CA LEU A 169 -0.55 10.73 11.67
C LEU A 169 0.72 11.59 11.74
N ASP A 170 1.67 11.27 12.62
CA ASP A 170 2.86 12.11 12.88
C ASP A 170 2.51 13.60 13.03
N VAL A 171 1.57 13.90 13.93
CA VAL A 171 1.03 15.25 14.11
C VAL A 171 2.13 16.20 14.60
N ARG A 172 2.25 17.35 13.93
CA ARG A 172 3.18 18.39 14.35
C ARG A 172 2.74 18.98 15.69
N ILE A 173 3.50 18.69 16.74
CA ILE A 173 3.32 19.31 18.06
C ILE A 173 4.14 20.60 18.05
N PHE A 174 3.48 21.74 18.19
CA PHE A 174 4.18 23.00 18.45
C PHE A 174 4.54 23.08 19.94
N ASP A 175 5.75 23.56 20.20
CA ASP A 175 6.13 23.90 21.56
C ASP A 175 5.27 25.04 22.11
N GLU A 176 5.23 25.20 23.43
CA GLU A 176 4.40 26.20 24.10
C GLU A 176 4.79 27.64 23.69
N ALA A 177 6.05 27.87 23.33
CA ALA A 177 6.50 29.19 22.88
C ALA A 177 5.89 29.52 21.50
N THR A 178 5.88 28.55 20.57
CA THR A 178 5.25 28.71 19.23
C THR A 178 3.74 28.94 19.36
N LYS A 179 3.06 28.16 20.23
CA LYS A 179 1.63 28.35 20.49
C LYS A 179 1.33 29.78 21.00
N ARG A 180 2.09 30.27 21.99
CA ARG A 180 1.95 31.64 22.52
C ARG A 180 2.19 32.71 21.46
N ALA A 181 3.19 32.55 20.60
CA ALA A 181 3.48 33.46 19.51
C ALA A 181 2.33 33.54 18.48
N VAL A 182 1.74 32.42 18.12
CA VAL A 182 0.58 32.33 17.21
C VAL A 182 -0.65 33.01 17.85
N TYR A 183 -0.93 32.73 19.12
CA TYR A 183 -2.02 33.35 19.84
C TYR A 183 -1.86 34.89 19.93
N ALA A 184 -0.66 35.37 20.27
CA ALA A 184 -0.38 36.79 20.35
C ALA A 184 -0.60 37.49 18.99
N LYS A 185 -0.17 36.87 17.91
CA LYS A 185 -0.36 37.37 16.55
C LYS A 185 -1.83 37.44 16.16
N GLN A 186 -2.60 36.40 16.42
CA GLN A 186 -4.04 36.31 16.11
C GLN A 186 -4.83 37.38 16.91
N THR A 187 -4.48 37.57 18.19
CA THR A 187 -5.12 38.59 19.03
C THR A 187 -4.84 39.99 18.49
N SER A 188 -3.61 40.31 18.11
CA SER A 188 -3.27 41.62 17.55
C SER A 188 -3.92 41.89 16.19
N GLU A 189 -4.07 40.87 15.34
CA GLU A 189 -4.77 40.95 14.04
C GLU A 189 -6.29 41.15 14.23
N ALA A 190 -6.90 40.53 15.25
CA ALA A 190 -8.31 40.73 15.60
C ALA A 190 -8.58 42.13 16.11
N GLU A 191 -7.74 42.61 17.00
CA GLU A 191 -7.85 44.01 17.54
C GLU A 191 -7.65 45.09 16.46
N THR A 192 -6.85 44.80 15.44
CA THR A 192 -6.64 45.72 14.31
C THR A 192 -7.86 45.74 13.38
N LYS A 193 -8.57 44.64 13.23
CA LYS A 193 -9.79 44.51 12.41
C LYS A 193 -11.02 45.14 13.09
N GLU A 194 -11.08 45.16 14.41
CA GLU A 194 -12.17 45.84 15.16
C GLU A 194 -12.03 47.36 15.22
N LYS A 195 -10.83 47.88 14.93
CA LYS A 195 -10.55 49.32 14.93
C LYS A 195 -10.60 50.01 13.56
N SER A 196 -10.87 49.22 12.50
CA SER A 196 -10.99 49.67 11.11
C SER A 196 -12.43 49.64 10.62
#